data_81c18db0c507f1499c2b35b40f41e278
#
_entry.id   81c18db0c507f1499c2b35b40f41e278
#
_cell.length_a   1.000
_cell.length_b   1.000
_cell.length_c   1.000
_cell.angle_alpha   90.00
_cell.angle_beta   90.00
_cell.angle_gamma   90.00
#
_symmetry.space_group_name_H-M   'P 1'
#
loop_
_entity.id
_entity.type
_entity.pdbx_description
1 polymer ?
#
loop_
_entity_poly.entity_id
_entity_poly.type
_entity_poly.pdbx_seq_one_letter_code
_entity_poly.pdbx_strand_id
1 'polypeptide(L)'
;MYNRRHFLAGATLAGLAAPAIVRAQGILRDFPFKLGVAAGDPASDGFVIWTRLAPEPMERHGGMPLTNVPVEWEVASDTGFRNVVAKGTELARPELAHSVHVEVAGLLPDRPYYYRFTAAGERSLRGRARTLPAPGAKVDALKFGVAGCQHFESGFYGVYRHMAREDLAFVYHYGDFIYEYQQNYLYDSGLPIRPVRRYDQRALIDVTDFRAAYAQTLLDIDQQAVRSVHAVLSSFDDHEIINDWVSDIDNWSIDFPGNDPESASPEVFMLKKQAAMQAWYEHMPVRNALLPRGGMVALNREFRYGDLMSMQLLDTRQYRDDQPCGDGFKPACPEVFAKEAQVLGRAQEDWLNKNLARGGATWNALAQQVTMMSLDRRRKSDEPKKIVNLDSWAGYEAPRERMLSRLGGLDNCVVLTGDEHQNFCGDLVLKDKVVGAEFVATSISSGGDGSDKRNGTDEFLKLNPELKFANDQRGYLVCDVNREAWQTHFMVVDKVTTPVNNLSKRATAMVENGVAGIKMA
;
A
#
# COMPACT_ATOMS: atom_id res chain seq x y z
N MET A 1 -11.03 64.13 44.57
CA MET A 1 -12.32 64.00 43.89
C MET A 1 -12.06 63.87 42.42
N TYR A 2 -11.92 62.65 41.89
CA TYR A 2 -11.82 62.41 40.47
C TYR A 2 -13.09 61.66 40.00
N ASN A 3 -13.71 62.25 39.01
CA ASN A 3 -15.07 61.96 38.52
C ASN A 3 -15.06 60.73 37.64
N ARG A 4 -15.88 59.72 38.01
CA ARG A 4 -16.20 58.55 37.22
C ARG A 4 -17.24 58.87 36.14
N ARG A 5 -16.82 59.31 34.98
CA ARG A 5 -17.69 59.35 33.76
C ARG A 5 -16.80 59.66 32.58
N HIS A 6 -16.30 58.65 31.90
CA HIS A 6 -15.97 58.58 30.45
C HIS A 6 -15.27 57.24 30.17
N PHE A 7 -16.06 56.20 30.29
CA PHE A 7 -15.67 54.88 29.81
C PHE A 7 -16.82 54.27 29.07
N LEU A 8 -17.17 54.83 27.92
CA LEU A 8 -18.11 54.28 26.95
C LEU A 8 -17.91 55.05 25.63
N ALA A 9 -17.08 54.53 24.74
CA ALA A 9 -17.12 54.69 23.29
C ALA A 9 -15.79 54.16 22.69
N GLY A 10 -15.76 52.91 22.35
CA GLY A 10 -14.61 52.26 21.70
C GLY A 10 -14.88 50.83 21.41
N ALA A 11 -16.12 50.48 21.05
CA ALA A 11 -16.39 49.18 20.42
C ALA A 11 -15.92 49.27 18.97
N THR A 12 -14.60 49.04 18.79
CA THR A 12 -14.04 48.73 17.48
C THR A 12 -14.62 47.39 17.02
N LEU A 13 -15.41 47.45 15.96
CA LEU A 13 -15.79 46.29 15.15
C LEU A 13 -14.53 45.55 14.70
N ALA A 14 -14.11 44.56 15.46
CA ALA A 14 -13.29 43.46 14.92
C ALA A 14 -14.22 42.68 13.99
N GLY A 15 -14.29 43.09 12.75
CA GLY A 15 -14.89 42.30 11.68
C GLY A 15 -14.11 41.00 11.62
N LEU A 16 -14.70 39.91 12.13
CA LEU A 16 -14.33 38.57 11.79
C LEU A 16 -14.41 38.46 10.26
N ALA A 17 -13.27 38.55 9.60
CA ALA A 17 -13.14 38.12 8.21
C ALA A 17 -13.43 36.62 8.21
N ALA A 18 -14.68 36.23 8.13
CA ALA A 18 -15.06 34.88 7.73
C ALA A 18 -14.39 34.65 6.37
N PRO A 19 -13.62 33.57 6.19
CA PRO A 19 -13.08 33.26 4.88
C PRO A 19 -14.25 33.23 3.91
N ALA A 20 -14.13 34.02 2.82
CA ALA A 20 -15.16 34.08 1.79
C ALA A 20 -15.38 32.65 1.27
N ILE A 21 -16.48 32.02 1.68
CA ILE A 21 -16.95 30.78 1.08
C ILE A 21 -17.44 31.16 -0.30
N VAL A 22 -16.55 31.06 -1.28
CA VAL A 22 -16.93 31.23 -2.69
C VAL A 22 -17.91 30.10 -2.98
N ARG A 23 -19.16 30.43 -3.29
CA ARG A 23 -20.13 29.44 -3.76
C ARG A 23 -19.57 28.84 -5.03
N ALA A 24 -19.23 27.54 -4.97
CA ALA A 24 -18.51 26.81 -6.01
C ALA A 24 -19.32 26.65 -7.33
N GLN A 25 -20.58 27.07 -7.37
CA GLN A 25 -21.38 27.09 -8.59
C GLN A 25 -20.76 28.06 -9.62
N GLY A 26 -20.24 27.53 -10.71
CA GLY A 26 -19.57 28.24 -11.79
C GLY A 26 -18.04 28.25 -11.77
N ILE A 27 -17.41 27.65 -10.75
CA ILE A 27 -15.94 27.55 -10.64
C ILE A 27 -15.40 26.29 -11.34
N LEU A 28 -16.17 25.19 -11.31
CA LEU A 28 -15.77 23.93 -11.93
C LEU A 28 -16.25 23.87 -13.37
N ARG A 29 -15.32 23.57 -14.28
CA ARG A 29 -15.61 23.49 -15.72
C ARG A 29 -16.21 22.15 -16.14
N ASP A 30 -16.03 21.11 -15.33
CA ASP A 30 -16.48 19.74 -15.59
C ASP A 30 -16.68 18.99 -14.27
N PHE A 31 -17.16 17.74 -14.33
CA PHE A 31 -17.37 16.84 -13.20
C PHE A 31 -16.09 16.66 -12.38
N PRO A 32 -16.10 17.00 -11.07
CA PRO A 32 -14.85 17.10 -10.31
C PRO A 32 -14.33 15.76 -9.76
N PHE A 33 -15.17 14.74 -9.64
CA PHE A 33 -14.84 13.47 -8.98
C PHE A 33 -14.32 12.40 -9.95
N LYS A 34 -13.57 12.81 -10.99
CA LYS A 34 -13.07 11.88 -12.04
C LYS A 34 -12.12 10.82 -11.52
N LEU A 35 -11.44 11.07 -10.40
CA LEU A 35 -10.53 10.10 -9.77
C LEU A 35 -11.24 9.17 -8.78
N GLY A 36 -12.58 9.25 -8.73
CA GLY A 36 -13.39 8.36 -7.90
C GLY A 36 -13.39 8.71 -6.42
N VAL A 37 -13.76 7.72 -5.61
CA VAL A 37 -13.80 7.78 -4.14
C VAL A 37 -13.12 6.55 -3.57
N ALA A 38 -12.57 6.67 -2.35
CA ALA A 38 -11.95 5.55 -1.66
C ALA A 38 -12.23 5.62 -0.15
N ALA A 39 -12.10 4.49 0.54
CA ALA A 39 -12.02 4.45 1.98
C ALA A 39 -10.76 3.70 2.42
N GLY A 40 -10.26 4.00 3.62
CA GLY A 40 -9.08 3.33 4.16
C GLY A 40 -8.95 3.46 5.66
N ASP A 41 -7.89 2.89 6.18
CA ASP A 41 -7.54 2.90 7.61
C ASP A 41 -8.76 2.64 8.52
N PRO A 42 -9.52 1.54 8.33
CA PRO A 42 -10.70 1.25 9.12
C PRO A 42 -10.34 1.02 10.59
N ALA A 43 -11.22 1.51 11.46
CA ALA A 43 -11.20 1.29 12.91
C ALA A 43 -12.54 0.71 13.36
N SER A 44 -12.66 0.36 14.63
CA SER A 44 -13.92 -0.18 15.16
C SER A 44 -15.04 0.86 15.22
N ASP A 45 -14.71 2.14 15.23
CA ASP A 45 -15.66 3.24 15.34
C ASP A 45 -15.67 4.17 14.11
N GLY A 46 -14.94 3.80 13.04
CA GLY A 46 -14.86 4.66 11.85
C GLY A 46 -13.86 4.19 10.80
N PHE A 47 -13.59 5.07 9.85
CA PHE A 47 -12.64 4.89 8.75
C PHE A 47 -12.34 6.25 8.10
N VAL A 48 -11.32 6.30 7.26
CA VAL A 48 -11.10 7.46 6.38
C VAL A 48 -11.95 7.30 5.13
N ILE A 49 -12.59 8.39 4.68
CA ILE A 49 -13.14 8.51 3.33
C ILE A 49 -12.35 9.56 2.55
N TRP A 50 -12.12 9.27 1.28
CA TRP A 50 -11.23 10.05 0.43
C TRP A 50 -11.88 10.35 -0.92
N THR A 51 -11.58 11.53 -1.43
CA THR A 51 -11.74 11.92 -2.84
C THR A 51 -10.72 13.00 -3.19
N ARG A 52 -10.59 13.31 -4.49
CA ARG A 52 -9.82 14.45 -4.98
C ARG A 52 -10.65 15.17 -6.03
N LEU A 53 -10.77 16.49 -5.91
CA LEU A 53 -11.39 17.30 -6.94
C LEU A 53 -10.40 17.52 -8.09
N ALA A 54 -10.71 16.98 -9.25
CA ALA A 54 -9.88 17.05 -10.45
C ALA A 54 -10.76 17.00 -11.71
N PRO A 55 -11.41 18.10 -12.11
CA PRO A 55 -12.23 18.13 -13.32
C PRO A 55 -11.41 17.87 -14.59
N GLU A 56 -10.13 18.21 -14.61
CA GLU A 56 -9.17 17.92 -15.68
C GLU A 56 -7.91 17.25 -15.05
N PRO A 57 -7.98 15.93 -14.72
CA PRO A 57 -7.00 15.26 -13.85
C PRO A 57 -5.55 15.34 -14.31
N MET A 58 -5.30 15.40 -15.62
CA MET A 58 -3.97 15.46 -16.22
C MET A 58 -3.43 16.90 -16.33
N GLU A 59 -4.28 17.90 -16.12
CA GLU A 59 -3.85 19.29 -16.09
C GLU A 59 -3.20 19.65 -14.75
N ARG A 60 -2.35 20.68 -14.79
CA ARG A 60 -1.75 21.23 -13.57
C ARG A 60 -2.83 21.58 -12.56
N HIS A 61 -2.68 21.19 -11.32
CA HIS A 61 -3.68 21.32 -10.24
C HIS A 61 -5.02 20.60 -10.50
N GLY A 62 -5.08 19.65 -11.48
CA GLY A 62 -6.30 18.91 -11.82
C GLY A 62 -7.40 19.78 -12.45
N GLY A 63 -7.06 20.94 -13.04
CA GLY A 63 -8.02 21.89 -13.56
C GLY A 63 -8.76 22.71 -12.48
N MET A 64 -8.27 22.66 -11.24
CA MET A 64 -8.86 23.37 -10.09
C MET A 64 -8.26 24.79 -9.93
N PRO A 65 -9.04 25.77 -9.42
CA PRO A 65 -8.51 27.07 -9.05
C PRO A 65 -7.62 26.97 -7.80
N LEU A 66 -6.71 27.92 -7.61
CA LEU A 66 -5.83 28.00 -6.43
C LEU A 66 -6.58 28.60 -5.21
N THR A 67 -7.74 28.05 -4.90
CA THR A 67 -8.57 28.45 -3.76
C THR A 67 -9.15 27.23 -3.07
N ASN A 68 -9.44 27.35 -1.78
CA ASN A 68 -10.11 26.29 -1.04
C ASN A 68 -11.55 26.09 -1.56
N VAL A 69 -11.93 24.84 -1.76
CA VAL A 69 -13.28 24.48 -2.22
C VAL A 69 -13.95 23.61 -1.15
N PRO A 70 -15.14 24.01 -0.64
CA PRO A 70 -15.86 23.18 0.31
C PRO A 70 -16.43 21.93 -0.39
N VAL A 71 -16.24 20.79 0.27
CA VAL A 71 -16.76 19.48 -0.13
C VAL A 71 -17.62 18.93 0.99
N GLU A 72 -18.91 18.82 0.73
CA GLU A 72 -19.83 18.15 1.65
C GLU A 72 -19.65 16.64 1.56
N TRP A 73 -19.79 15.96 2.68
CA TRP A 73 -19.74 14.50 2.75
C TRP A 73 -20.85 13.94 3.63
N GLU A 74 -21.30 12.75 3.29
CA GLU A 74 -22.32 12.01 4.01
C GLU A 74 -21.92 10.55 4.15
N VAL A 75 -22.20 9.97 5.32
CA VAL A 75 -22.10 8.53 5.59
C VAL A 75 -23.47 8.03 6.04
N ALA A 76 -23.93 6.94 5.44
CA ALA A 76 -25.24 6.34 5.72
C ALA A 76 -25.12 4.84 6.02
N SER A 77 -26.06 4.30 6.79
CA SER A 77 -26.16 2.87 7.04
C SER A 77 -26.92 2.10 5.94
N ASP A 78 -27.45 2.79 4.96
CA ASP A 78 -28.19 2.21 3.82
C ASP A 78 -27.74 2.81 2.48
N THR A 79 -27.89 2.03 1.40
CA THR A 79 -27.47 2.40 0.04
C THR A 79 -28.24 3.58 -0.56
N GLY A 80 -29.42 3.88 -0.03
CA GLY A 80 -30.28 4.96 -0.50
C GLY A 80 -30.09 6.28 0.24
N PHE A 81 -29.18 6.31 1.24
CA PHE A 81 -28.93 7.50 2.09
C PHE A 81 -30.19 8.03 2.80
N ARG A 82 -31.12 7.15 3.17
CA ARG A 82 -32.29 7.49 3.98
C ARG A 82 -31.96 7.63 5.45
N ASN A 83 -30.93 6.88 5.90
CA ASN A 83 -30.43 6.93 7.26
C ASN A 83 -28.97 7.40 7.26
N VAL A 84 -28.78 8.72 7.15
CA VAL A 84 -27.47 9.38 7.26
C VAL A 84 -27.05 9.39 8.72
N VAL A 85 -25.92 8.76 9.04
CA VAL A 85 -25.40 8.61 10.41
C VAL A 85 -24.29 9.60 10.73
N ALA A 86 -23.59 10.12 9.71
CA ALA A 86 -22.60 11.17 9.86
C ALA A 86 -22.58 12.05 8.59
N LYS A 87 -22.29 13.32 8.74
CA LYS A 87 -22.12 14.27 7.63
C LYS A 87 -21.31 15.47 8.08
N GLY A 88 -20.74 16.17 7.13
CA GLY A 88 -19.97 17.38 7.39
C GLY A 88 -19.49 18.05 6.11
N THR A 89 -18.58 18.99 6.27
CA THR A 89 -17.92 19.68 5.16
C THR A 89 -16.43 19.71 5.45
N GLU A 90 -15.60 19.37 4.45
CA GLU A 90 -14.15 19.47 4.49
C GLU A 90 -13.68 20.41 3.37
N LEU A 91 -12.50 21.00 3.53
CA LEU A 91 -11.92 21.90 2.54
C LEU A 91 -10.94 21.15 1.65
N ALA A 92 -11.26 21.06 0.36
CA ALA A 92 -10.30 20.67 -0.66
C ALA A 92 -9.33 21.84 -0.89
N ARG A 93 -8.05 21.65 -0.56
CA ARG A 93 -7.02 22.70 -0.51
C ARG A 93 -6.04 22.56 -1.68
N PRO A 94 -5.65 23.66 -2.35
CA PRO A 94 -4.68 23.62 -3.46
C PRO A 94 -3.34 23.00 -3.06
N GLU A 95 -2.87 23.26 -1.82
CA GLU A 95 -1.60 22.76 -1.28
C GLU A 95 -1.55 21.22 -1.25
N LEU A 96 -2.72 20.58 -1.09
CA LEU A 96 -2.89 19.12 -1.09
C LEU A 96 -3.60 18.63 -2.36
N ALA A 97 -3.34 19.28 -3.50
CA ALA A 97 -3.92 18.91 -4.80
C ALA A 97 -5.45 18.79 -4.81
N HIS A 98 -6.14 19.52 -3.93
CA HIS A 98 -7.59 19.42 -3.69
C HIS A 98 -8.08 18.01 -3.30
N SER A 99 -7.20 17.20 -2.66
CA SER A 99 -7.62 15.97 -2.00
C SER A 99 -8.38 16.28 -0.70
N VAL A 100 -9.27 15.37 -0.35
CA VAL A 100 -10.11 15.44 0.85
C VAL A 100 -9.95 14.14 1.61
N HIS A 101 -9.54 14.24 2.87
CA HIS A 101 -9.42 13.15 3.82
C HIS A 101 -10.34 13.43 4.99
N VAL A 102 -11.38 12.63 5.17
CA VAL A 102 -12.30 12.76 6.30
C VAL A 102 -12.15 11.56 7.21
N GLU A 103 -11.69 11.77 8.42
CA GLU A 103 -11.67 10.75 9.46
C GLU A 103 -13.05 10.65 10.10
N VAL A 104 -13.87 9.75 9.59
CA VAL A 104 -15.20 9.47 10.13
C VAL A 104 -15.04 8.68 11.42
N ALA A 105 -15.74 9.11 12.49
CA ALA A 105 -15.72 8.46 13.80
C ALA A 105 -17.13 8.39 14.41
N GLY A 106 -17.28 7.62 15.50
CA GLY A 106 -18.55 7.47 16.23
C GLY A 106 -19.53 6.50 15.57
N LEU A 107 -19.06 5.69 14.62
CA LEU A 107 -19.85 4.64 13.98
C LEU A 107 -19.90 3.38 14.84
N LEU A 108 -20.91 2.54 14.63
CA LEU A 108 -20.99 1.24 15.29
C LEU A 108 -20.00 0.24 14.68
N PRO A 109 -19.38 -0.63 15.47
CA PRO A 109 -18.41 -1.59 14.99
C PRO A 109 -19.02 -2.71 14.15
N ASP A 110 -18.17 -3.34 13.33
CA ASP A 110 -18.48 -4.52 12.51
C ASP A 110 -19.69 -4.34 11.57
N ARG A 111 -19.80 -3.18 10.92
CA ARG A 111 -20.94 -2.84 10.06
C ARG A 111 -20.50 -2.22 8.74
N PRO A 112 -21.19 -2.51 7.63
CA PRO A 112 -21.02 -1.79 6.38
C PRO A 112 -21.68 -0.42 6.48
N TYR A 113 -21.04 0.57 5.86
CA TYR A 113 -21.54 1.92 5.65
C TYR A 113 -21.30 2.35 4.21
N TYR A 114 -22.08 3.34 3.76
CA TYR A 114 -22.02 3.92 2.42
C TYR A 114 -21.71 5.39 2.55
N TYR A 115 -20.87 5.91 1.67
CA TYR A 115 -20.48 7.31 1.72
C TYR A 115 -20.51 7.95 0.33
N ARG A 116 -20.58 9.26 0.29
CA ARG A 116 -20.52 10.08 -0.93
C ARG A 116 -20.07 11.49 -0.61
N PHE A 117 -19.61 12.17 -1.63
CA PHE A 117 -19.21 13.58 -1.58
C PHE A 117 -20.08 14.43 -2.50
N THR A 118 -20.20 15.72 -2.17
CA THR A 118 -20.87 16.73 -3.01
C THR A 118 -20.00 17.98 -3.06
N ALA A 119 -19.70 18.49 -4.24
CA ALA A 119 -18.98 19.75 -4.45
C ALA A 119 -19.56 20.48 -5.64
N ALA A 120 -19.77 21.79 -5.52
CA ALA A 120 -20.34 22.65 -6.57
C ALA A 120 -21.68 22.15 -7.17
N GLY A 121 -22.45 21.39 -6.40
CA GLY A 121 -23.72 20.79 -6.86
C GLY A 121 -23.58 19.43 -7.52
N GLU A 122 -22.36 19.00 -7.84
CA GLU A 122 -22.06 17.69 -8.39
C GLU A 122 -21.86 16.65 -7.27
N ARG A 123 -22.30 15.43 -7.52
CA ARG A 123 -22.22 14.33 -6.54
C ARG A 123 -21.32 13.22 -7.05
N SER A 124 -20.42 12.73 -6.19
CA SER A 124 -19.55 11.59 -6.47
C SER A 124 -20.31 10.27 -6.64
N LEU A 125 -19.64 9.25 -7.12
CA LEU A 125 -20.08 7.87 -6.97
C LEU A 125 -20.25 7.55 -5.47
N ARG A 126 -21.08 6.54 -5.20
CA ARG A 126 -21.24 5.99 -3.85
C ARG A 126 -20.07 5.04 -3.54
N GLY A 127 -19.40 5.29 -2.41
CA GLY A 127 -18.46 4.34 -1.85
C GLY A 127 -19.10 3.45 -0.75
N ARG A 128 -18.43 2.35 -0.43
CA ARG A 128 -18.73 1.45 0.69
C ARG A 128 -17.47 1.24 1.53
N ALA A 129 -17.63 1.21 2.84
CA ALA A 129 -16.59 0.80 3.78
C ALA A 129 -17.22 0.02 4.93
N ARG A 130 -16.39 -0.71 5.68
CA ARG A 130 -16.81 -1.44 6.87
C ARG A 130 -15.96 -1.02 8.05
N THR A 131 -16.59 -0.78 9.21
CA THR A 131 -15.88 -0.65 10.48
C THR A 131 -15.36 -2.01 10.93
N LEU A 132 -14.21 -2.02 11.59
CA LEU A 132 -13.68 -3.25 12.19
C LEU A 132 -14.55 -3.69 13.38
N PRO A 133 -14.52 -4.96 13.78
CA PRO A 133 -15.06 -5.40 15.06
C PRO A 133 -14.38 -4.65 16.22
N ALA A 134 -15.09 -4.49 17.32
CA ALA A 134 -14.53 -3.87 18.52
C ALA A 134 -13.30 -4.65 19.01
N PRO A 135 -12.27 -3.97 19.57
CA PRO A 135 -11.11 -4.67 20.12
C PRO A 135 -11.51 -5.72 21.15
N GLY A 136 -11.00 -6.95 20.98
CA GLY A 136 -11.32 -8.09 21.83
C GLY A 136 -12.72 -8.71 21.62
N ALA A 137 -13.53 -8.17 20.69
CA ALA A 137 -14.79 -8.83 20.32
C ALA A 137 -14.49 -10.21 19.70
N LYS A 138 -15.30 -11.19 20.08
CA LYS A 138 -15.20 -12.53 19.51
C LYS A 138 -15.62 -12.52 18.06
N VAL A 139 -14.71 -12.94 17.17
CA VAL A 139 -14.91 -13.00 15.72
C VAL A 139 -14.60 -14.40 15.23
N ASP A 140 -15.48 -14.94 14.39
CA ASP A 140 -15.33 -16.33 13.90
C ASP A 140 -14.60 -16.39 12.56
N ALA A 141 -14.72 -15.37 11.70
CA ALA A 141 -14.09 -15.36 10.39
C ALA A 141 -13.76 -13.96 9.88
N LEU A 142 -12.77 -13.88 9.01
CA LEU A 142 -12.34 -12.68 8.30
C LEU A 142 -11.90 -13.06 6.89
N LYS A 143 -12.38 -12.33 5.88
CA LYS A 143 -11.89 -12.43 4.50
C LYS A 143 -11.33 -11.10 4.04
N PHE A 144 -10.10 -11.05 3.53
CA PHE A 144 -9.47 -9.84 3.02
C PHE A 144 -8.56 -10.12 1.83
N GLY A 145 -8.22 -9.07 1.06
CA GLY A 145 -7.36 -9.16 -0.11
C GLY A 145 -5.95 -8.64 0.14
N VAL A 146 -4.97 -9.13 -0.64
CA VAL A 146 -3.60 -8.58 -0.69
C VAL A 146 -3.24 -8.33 -2.15
N ALA A 147 -2.77 -7.12 -2.49
CA ALA A 147 -2.47 -6.69 -3.85
C ALA A 147 -1.40 -5.59 -3.87
N GLY A 148 -0.75 -5.38 -5.00
CA GLY A 148 0.22 -4.32 -5.24
C GLY A 148 0.93 -4.48 -6.58
N CYS A 149 2.02 -3.74 -6.81
CA CYS A 149 2.83 -3.78 -8.02
C CYS A 149 2.00 -3.64 -9.29
N GLN A 150 1.42 -2.44 -9.48
CA GLN A 150 0.47 -2.17 -10.57
C GLN A 150 1.07 -1.26 -11.66
N HIS A 151 2.17 -1.66 -12.28
CA HIS A 151 2.80 -0.86 -13.34
C HIS A 151 1.82 -0.57 -14.47
N PHE A 152 1.52 0.72 -14.69
CA PHE A 152 0.46 1.17 -15.61
C PHE A 152 0.69 0.73 -17.04
N GLU A 153 1.93 0.78 -17.53
CA GLU A 153 2.25 0.48 -18.92
C GLU A 153 2.30 -1.02 -19.22
N SER A 154 2.54 -1.87 -18.20
CA SER A 154 2.70 -3.31 -18.38
C SER A 154 1.38 -4.06 -18.58
N GLY A 155 0.25 -3.49 -18.14
CA GLY A 155 -1.03 -4.19 -18.20
C GLY A 155 -2.23 -3.31 -17.85
N PHE A 156 -3.42 -3.82 -18.17
CA PHE A 156 -4.70 -3.27 -17.71
C PHE A 156 -5.04 -3.81 -16.31
N TYR A 157 -5.88 -3.11 -15.58
CA TYR A 157 -6.22 -3.43 -14.19
C TYR A 157 -7.47 -4.31 -14.04
N GLY A 158 -7.80 -5.11 -15.05
CA GLY A 158 -8.95 -6.05 -15.01
C GLY A 158 -8.94 -7.02 -13.82
N VAL A 159 -7.79 -7.24 -13.19
CA VAL A 159 -7.63 -7.97 -11.92
C VAL A 159 -8.48 -7.32 -10.81
N TYR A 160 -8.48 -6.00 -10.71
CA TYR A 160 -9.29 -5.27 -9.72
C TYR A 160 -10.80 -5.38 -9.95
N ARG A 161 -11.24 -5.55 -11.20
CA ARG A 161 -12.66 -5.83 -11.50
C ARG A 161 -13.14 -7.12 -10.85
N HIS A 162 -12.28 -8.12 -10.81
CA HIS A 162 -12.60 -9.38 -10.12
C HIS A 162 -12.57 -9.20 -8.61
N MET A 163 -11.53 -8.56 -8.08
CA MET A 163 -11.40 -8.28 -6.65
C MET A 163 -12.58 -7.44 -6.11
N ALA A 164 -13.07 -6.47 -6.88
CA ALA A 164 -14.22 -5.64 -6.50
C ALA A 164 -15.54 -6.44 -6.31
N ARG A 165 -15.61 -7.67 -6.82
CA ARG A 165 -16.77 -8.57 -6.68
C ARG A 165 -16.65 -9.53 -5.50
N GLU A 166 -15.46 -9.63 -4.88
CA GLU A 166 -15.27 -10.40 -3.66
C GLU A 166 -15.94 -9.70 -2.46
N ASP A 167 -16.38 -10.45 -1.46
CA ASP A 167 -16.85 -9.87 -0.19
C ASP A 167 -15.69 -9.79 0.80
N LEU A 168 -14.87 -8.74 0.66
CA LEU A 168 -13.70 -8.50 1.49
C LEU A 168 -13.99 -7.46 2.58
N ALA A 169 -13.44 -7.67 3.76
CA ALA A 169 -13.47 -6.68 4.83
C ALA A 169 -12.60 -5.46 4.50
N PHE A 170 -11.43 -5.70 3.89
CA PHE A 170 -10.48 -4.69 3.40
C PHE A 170 -9.53 -5.29 2.37
N VAL A 171 -8.73 -4.44 1.73
CA VAL A 171 -7.60 -4.84 0.89
C VAL A 171 -6.32 -4.25 1.49
N TYR A 172 -5.29 -5.06 1.70
CA TYR A 172 -3.94 -4.59 1.97
C TYR A 172 -3.23 -4.38 0.64
N HIS A 173 -2.85 -3.13 0.35
CA HIS A 173 -2.04 -2.77 -0.81
C HIS A 173 -0.61 -2.53 -0.34
N TYR A 174 0.31 -3.44 -0.69
CA TYR A 174 1.66 -3.46 -0.12
C TYR A 174 2.60 -2.40 -0.71
N GLY A 175 2.29 -1.81 -1.86
CA GLY A 175 3.08 -0.76 -2.51
C GLY A 175 3.09 -0.89 -4.02
N ASP A 176 3.93 -0.08 -4.66
CA ASP A 176 4.05 0.04 -6.13
C ASP A 176 2.72 0.41 -6.78
N PHE A 177 2.08 1.44 -6.22
CA PHE A 177 0.84 1.98 -6.78
C PHE A 177 1.10 2.75 -8.08
N ILE A 178 2.25 3.37 -8.23
CA ILE A 178 2.80 3.98 -9.44
C ILE A 178 4.22 3.48 -9.66
N TYR A 179 4.77 3.77 -10.82
CA TYR A 179 6.17 3.51 -11.16
C TYR A 179 6.79 4.79 -11.72
N GLU A 180 8.02 5.10 -11.31
CA GLU A 180 8.73 6.33 -11.65
C GLU A 180 9.29 6.34 -13.08
N TYR A 181 9.32 5.18 -13.74
CA TYR A 181 9.88 5.02 -15.07
C TYR A 181 8.84 4.60 -16.12
N GLN A 182 9.11 4.91 -17.36
CA GLN A 182 8.40 4.37 -18.51
C GLN A 182 8.99 3.02 -18.93
N GLN A 183 8.13 2.11 -19.42
CA GLN A 183 8.54 0.78 -19.87
C GLN A 183 9.30 0.81 -21.21
N ASN A 184 10.47 1.42 -21.23
CA ASN A 184 11.41 1.36 -22.35
C ASN A 184 12.61 0.45 -22.06
N TYR A 185 12.71 -0.08 -20.85
CA TYR A 185 13.84 -0.86 -20.36
C TYR A 185 13.57 -2.36 -20.49
N LEU A 186 14.64 -3.10 -20.72
CA LEU A 186 14.63 -4.55 -20.69
C LEU A 186 14.44 -5.00 -19.24
N TYR A 187 13.38 -5.73 -18.95
CA TYR A 187 13.24 -6.39 -17.65
C TYR A 187 14.24 -7.55 -17.53
N ASP A 188 14.50 -8.01 -16.31
CA ASP A 188 15.43 -9.10 -15.95
C ASP A 188 15.32 -10.39 -16.78
N SER A 189 14.18 -10.60 -17.45
CA SER A 189 13.98 -11.72 -18.39
C SER A 189 14.72 -11.55 -19.73
N GLY A 190 15.32 -10.36 -19.99
CA GLY A 190 15.95 -10.05 -21.27
C GLY A 190 14.97 -9.89 -22.44
N LEU A 191 13.67 -9.95 -22.19
CA LEU A 191 12.63 -9.78 -23.21
C LEU A 191 11.98 -8.40 -23.07
N PRO A 192 11.83 -7.65 -24.19
CA PRO A 192 11.15 -6.36 -24.15
C PRO A 192 9.66 -6.58 -23.88
N ILE A 193 9.16 -6.12 -22.73
CA ILE A 193 7.72 -6.04 -22.48
C ILE A 193 7.20 -4.85 -23.29
N ARG A 194 6.29 -5.11 -24.23
CA ARG A 194 5.65 -4.05 -24.99
C ARG A 194 4.61 -3.35 -24.11
N PRO A 195 4.72 -2.04 -23.91
CA PRO A 195 3.73 -1.31 -23.16
C PRO A 195 2.37 -1.38 -23.87
N VAL A 196 1.32 -1.67 -23.10
CA VAL A 196 -0.07 -1.71 -23.60
C VAL A 196 -0.79 -0.38 -23.37
N ARG A 197 -0.23 0.44 -22.48
CA ARG A 197 -0.64 1.82 -22.17
C ARG A 197 0.63 2.66 -22.04
N ARG A 198 0.51 3.97 -21.96
CA ARG A 198 1.66 4.85 -21.76
C ARG A 198 1.37 5.88 -20.67
N TYR A 199 2.36 6.13 -19.82
CA TYR A 199 2.37 7.32 -19.00
C TYR A 199 2.56 8.56 -19.88
N ASP A 200 1.85 9.64 -19.58
CA ASP A 200 2.01 10.91 -20.29
C ASP A 200 3.32 11.61 -19.91
N GLN A 201 3.74 11.50 -18.64
CA GLN A 201 5.01 12.02 -18.15
C GLN A 201 6.16 11.04 -18.40
N ARG A 202 7.35 11.59 -18.66
CA ARG A 202 8.56 10.79 -18.97
C ARG A 202 9.42 10.47 -17.76
N ALA A 203 9.41 11.36 -16.75
CA ALA A 203 10.15 11.20 -15.50
C ALA A 203 9.36 11.81 -14.36
N LEU A 204 9.50 11.25 -13.16
CA LEU A 204 8.91 11.77 -11.94
C LEU A 204 9.99 12.51 -11.14
N ILE A 205 9.96 13.85 -11.18
CA ILE A 205 10.97 14.72 -10.58
C ILE A 205 10.37 15.55 -9.45
N ASP A 206 9.26 16.23 -9.73
CA ASP A 206 8.59 17.11 -8.77
C ASP A 206 7.18 16.62 -8.41
N VAL A 207 6.55 17.30 -7.46
CA VAL A 207 5.22 16.92 -6.98
C VAL A 207 4.15 16.94 -8.09
N THR A 208 4.34 17.74 -9.15
CA THR A 208 3.39 17.81 -10.27
C THR A 208 3.46 16.53 -11.10
N ASP A 209 4.65 16.01 -11.33
CA ASP A 209 4.87 14.77 -12.06
C ASP A 209 4.28 13.58 -11.30
N PHE A 210 4.58 13.46 -10.00
CA PHE A 210 4.00 12.41 -9.16
C PHE A 210 2.47 12.50 -9.10
N ARG A 211 1.89 13.69 -8.96
CA ARG A 211 0.43 13.90 -9.00
C ARG A 211 -0.19 13.45 -10.32
N ALA A 212 0.48 13.70 -11.43
CA ALA A 212 0.02 13.26 -12.75
C ALA A 212 0.07 11.73 -12.89
N ALA A 213 1.13 11.07 -12.42
CA ALA A 213 1.21 9.61 -12.40
C ALA A 213 0.08 8.97 -11.59
N TYR A 214 -0.17 9.46 -10.37
CA TYR A 214 -1.31 9.01 -9.57
C TYR A 214 -2.66 9.30 -10.24
N ALA A 215 -2.83 10.48 -10.81
CA ALA A 215 -4.08 10.84 -11.49
C ALA A 215 -4.34 9.92 -12.68
N GLN A 216 -3.34 9.67 -13.53
CA GLN A 216 -3.47 8.77 -14.67
C GLN A 216 -3.81 7.34 -14.25
N THR A 217 -3.15 6.83 -13.21
CA THR A 217 -3.44 5.52 -12.63
C THR A 217 -4.87 5.44 -12.08
N LEU A 218 -5.33 6.49 -11.40
CA LEU A 218 -6.68 6.56 -10.81
C LEU A 218 -7.80 6.83 -11.82
N LEU A 219 -7.50 7.20 -13.07
CA LEU A 219 -8.49 7.25 -14.14
C LEU A 219 -8.96 5.87 -14.60
N ASP A 220 -8.26 4.79 -14.22
CA ASP A 220 -8.67 3.43 -14.54
C ASP A 220 -9.93 3.03 -13.75
N ILE A 221 -10.96 2.62 -14.48
CA ILE A 221 -12.29 2.33 -13.90
C ILE A 221 -12.31 1.08 -13.01
N ASP A 222 -11.45 0.10 -13.28
CA ASP A 222 -11.37 -1.12 -12.48
C ASP A 222 -10.64 -0.84 -11.15
N GLN A 223 -9.63 0.05 -11.19
CA GLN A 223 -8.96 0.55 -10.01
C GLN A 223 -9.92 1.38 -9.12
N GLN A 224 -10.75 2.25 -9.71
CA GLN A 224 -11.78 2.98 -8.97
C GLN A 224 -12.84 2.02 -8.38
N ALA A 225 -13.21 0.98 -9.11
CA ALA A 225 -14.22 0.03 -8.66
C ALA A 225 -13.81 -0.65 -7.34
N VAL A 226 -12.59 -1.20 -7.25
CA VAL A 226 -12.12 -1.87 -6.02
C VAL A 226 -12.02 -0.90 -4.84
N ARG A 227 -11.50 0.31 -5.06
CA ARG A 227 -11.37 1.34 -4.02
C ARG A 227 -12.71 1.89 -3.53
N SER A 228 -13.74 1.87 -4.37
CA SER A 228 -15.07 2.35 -3.99
C SER A 228 -15.83 1.36 -3.11
N VAL A 229 -15.50 0.07 -3.13
CA VAL A 229 -16.27 -0.99 -2.43
C VAL A 229 -15.54 -1.63 -1.25
N HIS A 230 -14.21 -1.49 -1.18
CA HIS A 230 -13.39 -2.00 -0.09
C HIS A 230 -12.52 -0.90 0.53
N ALA A 231 -12.41 -0.89 1.86
CA ALA A 231 -11.41 -0.07 2.52
C ALA A 231 -10.00 -0.58 2.19
N VAL A 232 -9.05 0.33 1.96
CA VAL A 232 -7.66 -0.01 1.60
C VAL A 232 -6.74 0.32 2.77
N LEU A 233 -5.93 -0.65 3.18
CA LEU A 233 -4.76 -0.44 4.02
C LEU A 233 -3.58 -0.15 3.09
N SER A 234 -3.33 1.13 2.86
CA SER A 234 -2.30 1.56 1.91
C SER A 234 -0.92 1.55 2.53
N SER A 235 0.04 0.95 1.84
CA SER A 235 1.47 1.06 2.05
C SER A 235 2.11 1.70 0.83
N PHE A 236 3.41 1.92 0.87
CA PHE A 236 4.27 2.17 -0.28
C PHE A 236 5.43 1.17 -0.25
N ASP A 237 6.06 0.95 -1.39
CA ASP A 237 7.32 0.25 -1.51
C ASP A 237 8.36 1.19 -2.15
N ASP A 238 9.13 0.77 -3.11
CA ASP A 238 10.18 1.60 -3.70
C ASP A 238 9.68 2.46 -4.87
N HIS A 239 8.89 1.93 -5.77
CA HIS A 239 8.47 2.62 -6.98
C HIS A 239 7.55 3.83 -6.78
N GLU A 240 7.05 4.05 -5.57
CA GLU A 240 6.42 5.33 -5.23
C GLU A 240 7.42 6.49 -5.27
N ILE A 241 8.74 6.21 -5.21
CA ILE A 241 9.82 7.21 -5.29
C ILE A 241 10.79 6.83 -6.40
N ILE A 242 11.54 5.73 -6.23
CA ILE A 242 12.51 5.17 -7.18
C ILE A 242 12.92 3.76 -6.75
N ASN A 243 13.18 2.87 -7.73
CA ASN A 243 13.57 1.48 -7.51
C ASN A 243 14.68 1.33 -6.46
N ASP A 244 14.48 0.39 -5.54
CA ASP A 244 15.43 -0.03 -4.49
C ASP A 244 15.96 1.10 -3.58
N TRP A 245 15.26 2.25 -3.47
CA TRP A 245 15.68 3.30 -2.54
C TRP A 245 15.61 2.84 -1.08
N VAL A 246 16.52 3.33 -0.26
CA VAL A 246 16.55 3.08 1.18
C VAL A 246 16.89 4.36 1.94
N SER A 247 16.16 4.66 3.03
CA SER A 247 16.44 5.82 3.88
C SER A 247 16.51 7.14 3.09
N ASP A 248 17.70 7.69 2.86
CA ASP A 248 18.00 8.90 2.09
C ASP A 248 18.93 8.62 0.88
N ILE A 249 19.00 7.36 0.45
CA ILE A 249 19.90 6.87 -0.61
C ILE A 249 19.07 6.47 -1.84
N ASP A 250 19.51 6.98 -2.99
CA ASP A 250 19.02 6.63 -4.32
C ASP A 250 20.11 5.81 -5.06
N ASN A 251 20.12 4.49 -4.84
CA ASN A 251 21.08 3.60 -5.47
C ASN A 251 20.82 3.43 -6.97
N TRP A 252 19.56 3.51 -7.41
CA TRP A 252 19.19 3.33 -8.80
C TRP A 252 19.80 4.39 -9.74
N SER A 253 19.79 5.65 -9.31
CA SER A 253 20.39 6.72 -10.11
C SER A 253 21.91 6.64 -10.19
N ILE A 254 22.57 6.01 -9.20
CA ILE A 254 24.03 5.80 -9.18
C ILE A 254 24.43 4.64 -10.08
N ASP A 255 23.71 3.54 -10.05
CA ASP A 255 24.15 2.26 -10.64
C ASP A 255 23.66 2.06 -12.07
N PHE A 256 22.67 2.82 -12.54
CA PHE A 256 22.11 2.63 -13.88
C PHE A 256 22.88 3.41 -14.96
N PRO A 257 23.44 2.75 -15.99
CA PRO A 257 24.15 3.43 -17.07
C PRO A 257 23.26 4.43 -17.80
N GLY A 258 23.65 5.70 -17.80
CA GLY A 258 22.92 6.77 -18.46
C GLY A 258 22.10 7.68 -17.55
N ASN A 259 22.02 7.37 -16.26
CA ASN A 259 21.50 8.29 -15.26
C ASN A 259 22.54 9.34 -14.88
N ASP A 260 22.07 10.50 -14.45
CA ASP A 260 22.93 11.58 -13.97
C ASP A 260 23.28 11.34 -12.49
N PRO A 261 24.55 11.06 -12.15
CA PRO A 261 24.94 10.86 -10.74
C PRO A 261 24.65 12.07 -9.84
N GLU A 262 24.55 13.29 -10.39
CA GLU A 262 24.20 14.48 -9.63
C GLU A 262 22.73 14.45 -9.15
N SER A 263 21.86 13.73 -9.87
CA SER A 263 20.45 13.54 -9.47
C SER A 263 20.31 12.65 -8.23
N ALA A 264 21.31 11.84 -7.92
CA ALA A 264 21.37 10.94 -6.78
C ALA A 264 22.02 11.59 -5.54
N SER A 265 22.37 12.89 -5.57
CA SER A 265 22.88 13.53 -4.35
C SER A 265 21.79 13.46 -3.24
N PRO A 266 22.17 13.23 -1.97
CA PRO A 266 21.20 13.11 -0.87
C PRO A 266 20.22 14.27 -0.79
N GLU A 267 20.66 15.50 -1.10
CA GLU A 267 19.83 16.70 -1.07
C GLU A 267 18.77 16.69 -2.17
N VAL A 268 19.15 16.30 -3.39
CA VAL A 268 18.23 16.19 -4.54
C VAL A 268 17.25 15.04 -4.30
N PHE A 269 17.74 13.88 -3.87
CA PHE A 269 16.91 12.74 -3.53
C PHE A 269 15.88 13.08 -2.44
N MET A 270 16.28 13.79 -1.39
CA MET A 270 15.35 14.22 -0.34
C MET A 270 14.24 15.15 -0.84
N LEU A 271 14.51 16.02 -1.82
CA LEU A 271 13.46 16.83 -2.46
C LEU A 271 12.50 15.98 -3.27
N LYS A 272 13.02 15.01 -4.04
CA LYS A 272 12.21 14.03 -4.78
C LYS A 272 11.35 13.21 -3.84
N LYS A 273 11.91 12.68 -2.75
CA LYS A 273 11.21 11.92 -1.72
C LYS A 273 10.08 12.73 -1.07
N GLN A 274 10.31 14.01 -0.74
CA GLN A 274 9.27 14.89 -0.21
C GLN A 274 8.11 15.04 -1.21
N ALA A 275 8.43 15.27 -2.49
CA ALA A 275 7.43 15.40 -3.56
C ALA A 275 6.61 14.11 -3.73
N ALA A 276 7.29 12.97 -3.78
CA ALA A 276 6.69 11.65 -3.91
C ALA A 276 5.76 11.30 -2.75
N MET A 277 6.24 11.45 -1.51
CA MET A 277 5.46 11.14 -0.31
C MET A 277 4.27 12.08 -0.14
N GLN A 278 4.39 13.36 -0.51
CA GLN A 278 3.26 14.28 -0.53
C GLN A 278 2.21 13.80 -1.53
N ALA A 279 2.61 13.45 -2.75
CA ALA A 279 1.68 12.95 -3.77
C ALA A 279 1.04 11.61 -3.35
N TRP A 280 1.79 10.71 -2.71
CA TRP A 280 1.25 9.47 -2.14
C TRP A 280 0.13 9.77 -1.13
N TYR A 281 0.39 10.61 -0.14
CA TYR A 281 -0.62 11.01 0.85
C TYR A 281 -1.86 11.59 0.17
N GLU A 282 -1.69 12.51 -0.77
CA GLU A 282 -2.80 13.18 -1.47
C GLU A 282 -3.72 12.21 -2.24
N HIS A 283 -3.24 11.01 -2.58
CA HIS A 283 -3.99 10.04 -3.39
C HIS A 283 -4.40 8.76 -2.65
N MET A 284 -3.89 8.56 -1.42
CA MET A 284 -4.23 7.40 -0.61
C MET A 284 -5.29 7.75 0.45
N PRO A 285 -6.25 6.84 0.73
CA PRO A 285 -7.29 7.05 1.75
C PRO A 285 -6.74 6.78 3.16
N VAL A 286 -5.79 7.58 3.58
CA VAL A 286 -5.07 7.40 4.85
C VAL A 286 -5.39 8.52 5.84
N ARG A 287 -5.11 8.26 7.12
CA ARG A 287 -5.33 9.22 8.21
C ARG A 287 -4.43 10.44 8.08
N ASN A 288 -4.89 11.58 8.60
CA ASN A 288 -4.12 12.83 8.65
C ASN A 288 -2.78 12.69 9.39
N ALA A 289 -2.67 11.74 10.30
CA ALA A 289 -1.43 11.42 10.99
C ALA A 289 -0.29 10.95 10.05
N LEU A 290 -0.65 10.47 8.84
CA LEU A 290 0.29 10.04 7.81
C LEU A 290 0.71 11.17 6.86
N LEU A 291 0.24 12.41 7.07
CA LEU A 291 0.71 13.56 6.31
C LEU A 291 2.24 13.68 6.46
N PRO A 292 3.00 13.63 5.34
CA PRO A 292 4.46 13.62 5.39
C PRO A 292 5.05 14.82 6.11
N ARG A 293 6.12 14.60 6.84
CA ARG A 293 6.91 15.63 7.52
C ARG A 293 8.37 15.49 7.10
N GLY A 294 8.88 16.44 6.31
CA GLY A 294 10.25 16.37 5.80
C GLY A 294 10.51 15.11 4.94
N GLY A 295 9.53 14.66 4.15
CA GLY A 295 9.64 13.45 3.33
C GLY A 295 9.44 12.12 4.09
N MET A 296 9.16 12.17 5.40
CA MET A 296 8.91 10.97 6.22
C MET A 296 7.42 10.78 6.50
N VAL A 297 6.94 9.55 6.40
CA VAL A 297 5.57 9.12 6.71
C VAL A 297 5.60 8.17 7.90
N ALA A 298 4.73 8.38 8.88
CA ALA A 298 4.57 7.44 10.00
C ALA A 298 3.75 6.21 9.54
N LEU A 299 4.35 5.39 8.66
CA LEU A 299 3.65 4.34 7.93
C LEU A 299 3.24 3.17 8.83
N ASN A 300 4.06 2.78 9.80
CA ASN A 300 3.80 1.62 10.64
C ASN A 300 2.56 1.81 11.51
N ARG A 301 1.62 0.87 11.38
CA ARG A 301 0.29 0.89 12.02
C ARG A 301 -0.13 -0.51 12.44
N GLU A 302 -1.03 -0.58 13.44
CA GLU A 302 -1.67 -1.83 13.84
C GLU A 302 -3.16 -1.80 13.47
N PHE A 303 -3.64 -2.92 12.95
CA PHE A 303 -5.07 -3.19 12.72
C PHE A 303 -5.48 -4.46 13.48
N ARG A 304 -6.49 -4.33 14.34
CA ARG A 304 -7.02 -5.47 15.09
C ARG A 304 -8.42 -5.82 14.61
N TYR A 305 -8.60 -7.07 14.21
CA TYR A 305 -9.91 -7.59 13.81
C TYR A 305 -10.49 -8.44 14.96
N GLY A 306 -11.12 -7.78 15.92
CA GLY A 306 -11.60 -8.38 17.15
C GLY A 306 -10.50 -9.08 17.95
N ASP A 307 -10.74 -10.35 18.31
CA ASP A 307 -9.79 -11.28 18.92
C ASP A 307 -9.23 -12.30 17.91
N LEU A 308 -9.61 -12.19 16.61
CA LEU A 308 -9.19 -13.13 15.57
C LEU A 308 -7.82 -12.80 15.02
N MET A 309 -7.54 -11.54 14.67
CA MET A 309 -6.28 -11.17 14.01
C MET A 309 -5.74 -9.84 14.55
N SER A 310 -4.43 -9.81 14.79
CA SER A 310 -3.62 -8.60 14.97
C SER A 310 -2.66 -8.47 13.78
N MET A 311 -2.84 -7.44 12.97
CA MET A 311 -2.00 -7.16 11.80
C MET A 311 -1.12 -5.94 12.06
N GLN A 312 0.18 -6.12 11.90
CA GLN A 312 1.20 -5.06 12.00
C GLN A 312 1.64 -4.68 10.59
N LEU A 313 1.25 -3.51 10.14
CA LEU A 313 1.73 -2.95 8.88
C LEU A 313 3.08 -2.28 9.12
N LEU A 314 4.11 -2.70 8.39
CA LEU A 314 5.48 -2.29 8.56
C LEU A 314 5.98 -1.44 7.41
N ASP A 315 7.04 -0.70 7.68
CA ASP A 315 7.79 0.11 6.74
C ASP A 315 9.18 -0.50 6.60
N THR A 316 9.49 -1.02 5.44
CA THR A 316 10.78 -1.65 5.15
C THR A 316 11.70 -0.78 4.29
N ARG A 317 11.38 0.50 4.06
CA ARG A 317 12.15 1.41 3.20
C ARG A 317 12.78 2.59 3.95
N GLN A 318 12.00 3.33 4.73
CA GLN A 318 12.43 4.62 5.29
C GLN A 318 13.54 4.54 6.34
N TYR A 319 13.72 3.39 6.98
CA TYR A 319 14.63 3.21 8.13
C TYR A 319 15.70 2.16 7.88
N ARG A 320 15.75 1.62 6.67
CA ARG A 320 16.64 0.55 6.28
C ARG A 320 18.04 1.10 5.98
N ASP A 321 19.06 0.36 6.41
CA ASP A 321 20.44 0.62 5.98
C ASP A 321 20.60 0.30 4.49
N ASP A 322 21.64 0.85 3.88
CA ASP A 322 22.01 0.60 2.49
C ASP A 322 22.12 -0.90 2.17
N GLN A 323 21.77 -1.29 0.95
CA GLN A 323 21.87 -2.68 0.52
C GLN A 323 23.32 -3.13 0.53
N PRO A 324 23.63 -4.26 1.22
CA PRO A 324 25.00 -4.75 1.27
C PRO A 324 25.47 -5.25 -0.09
N CYS A 325 26.78 -5.37 -0.27
CA CYS A 325 27.41 -5.91 -1.48
C CYS A 325 27.11 -5.12 -2.77
N GLY A 326 26.58 -3.90 -2.68
CA GLY A 326 26.17 -3.07 -3.82
C GLY A 326 24.95 -3.61 -4.54
N ASP A 327 23.94 -4.01 -3.77
CA ASP A 327 22.59 -4.39 -4.18
C ASP A 327 22.46 -5.52 -5.23
N GLY A 328 21.20 -5.87 -5.61
CA GLY A 328 20.83 -6.82 -6.64
C GLY A 328 20.95 -8.30 -6.26
N PHE A 329 20.94 -9.18 -7.26
CA PHE A 329 21.02 -10.62 -7.08
C PHE A 329 22.48 -11.07 -7.07
N LYS A 330 23.07 -11.27 -5.89
CA LYS A 330 24.50 -11.57 -5.71
C LYS A 330 24.74 -12.62 -4.63
N PRO A 331 25.92 -13.24 -4.59
CA PRO A 331 26.36 -14.01 -3.44
C PRO A 331 26.48 -13.12 -2.21
N ALA A 332 26.01 -13.62 -1.06
CA ALA A 332 26.14 -12.92 0.21
C ALA A 332 27.62 -12.58 0.52
N CYS A 333 27.87 -11.35 0.92
CA CYS A 333 29.16 -10.85 1.41
C CYS A 333 29.10 -10.68 2.95
N PRO A 334 30.22 -10.35 3.63
CA PRO A 334 30.24 -10.22 5.09
C PRO A 334 29.25 -9.21 5.66
N GLU A 335 28.94 -8.15 4.92
CA GLU A 335 28.01 -7.08 5.30
C GLU A 335 26.58 -7.60 5.52
N VAL A 336 26.15 -8.63 4.78
CA VAL A 336 24.84 -9.31 4.95
C VAL A 336 24.64 -9.79 6.40
N PHE A 337 25.72 -10.13 7.09
CA PHE A 337 25.70 -10.67 8.46
C PHE A 337 26.01 -9.61 9.53
N ALA A 338 26.04 -8.34 9.16
CA ALA A 338 26.30 -7.24 10.08
C ALA A 338 25.25 -7.20 11.21
N LYS A 339 25.68 -7.32 12.46
CA LYS A 339 24.79 -7.42 13.63
C LYS A 339 23.98 -6.14 13.88
N GLU A 340 24.56 -5.01 13.54
CA GLU A 340 23.96 -3.69 13.75
C GLU A 340 23.04 -3.26 12.61
N ALA A 341 23.03 -4.01 11.50
CA ALA A 341 22.18 -3.70 10.34
C ALA A 341 20.70 -3.61 10.72
N GLN A 342 19.99 -2.73 10.03
CA GLN A 342 18.59 -2.42 10.25
C GLN A 342 17.78 -2.59 8.96
N VAL A 343 16.57 -3.13 9.08
CA VAL A 343 15.52 -3.08 8.04
C VAL A 343 14.39 -2.15 8.50
N LEU A 344 13.95 -2.31 9.74
CA LEU A 344 12.82 -1.53 10.29
C LEU A 344 13.25 -0.30 11.08
N GLY A 345 14.53 -0.18 11.41
CA GLY A 345 15.01 0.76 12.40
C GLY A 345 14.58 0.40 13.83
N ARG A 346 15.36 0.84 14.82
CA ARG A 346 15.16 0.44 16.23
C ARG A 346 13.80 0.84 16.78
N ALA A 347 13.34 2.05 16.47
CA ALA A 347 12.06 2.55 17.00
C ALA A 347 10.87 1.70 16.53
N GLN A 348 10.87 1.28 15.27
CA GLN A 348 9.83 0.43 14.71
C GLN A 348 9.94 -1.02 15.23
N GLU A 349 11.15 -1.58 15.36
CA GLU A 349 11.36 -2.89 16.01
C GLU A 349 10.83 -2.90 17.45
N ASP A 350 11.09 -1.85 18.24
CA ASP A 350 10.60 -1.72 19.61
C ASP A 350 9.07 -1.61 19.67
N TRP A 351 8.48 -0.82 18.77
CA TRP A 351 7.04 -0.69 18.63
C TRP A 351 6.39 -2.03 18.27
N LEU A 352 6.96 -2.75 17.29
CA LEU A 352 6.49 -4.06 16.86
C LEU A 352 6.57 -5.07 18.00
N ASN A 353 7.71 -5.14 18.70
CA ASN A 353 7.91 -6.03 19.85
C ASN A 353 6.87 -5.79 20.95
N LYS A 354 6.56 -4.55 21.24
CA LYS A 354 5.52 -4.14 22.19
C LYS A 354 4.13 -4.64 21.77
N ASN A 355 3.79 -4.49 20.50
CA ASN A 355 2.50 -4.89 19.96
C ASN A 355 2.33 -6.41 19.97
N LEU A 356 3.34 -7.14 19.50
CA LEU A 356 3.35 -8.59 19.50
C LEU A 356 3.29 -9.17 20.94
N ALA A 357 3.97 -8.54 21.90
CA ALA A 357 3.94 -8.96 23.31
C ALA A 357 2.57 -8.78 23.96
N ARG A 358 1.71 -7.90 23.43
CA ARG A 358 0.37 -7.67 23.96
C ARG A 358 -0.55 -8.87 23.80
N GLY A 359 -0.37 -9.65 22.73
CA GLY A 359 -1.14 -10.84 22.43
C GLY A 359 -2.65 -10.57 22.28
N GLY A 360 -3.47 -11.57 22.57
CA GLY A 360 -4.94 -11.46 22.59
C GLY A 360 -5.59 -11.55 21.20
N ALA A 361 -4.87 -12.03 20.19
CA ALA A 361 -5.43 -12.42 18.91
C ALA A 361 -5.03 -13.86 18.57
N THR A 362 -5.90 -14.57 17.86
CA THR A 362 -5.61 -15.93 17.39
C THR A 362 -4.46 -15.92 16.36
N TRP A 363 -4.45 -14.95 15.45
CA TRP A 363 -3.46 -14.82 14.37
C TRP A 363 -2.63 -13.56 14.53
N ASN A 364 -1.32 -13.68 14.35
CA ASN A 364 -0.36 -12.58 14.33
C ASN A 364 0.12 -12.40 12.89
N ALA A 365 -0.30 -11.32 12.23
CA ALA A 365 0.08 -11.02 10.85
C ALA A 365 1.07 -9.86 10.79
N LEU A 366 2.14 -10.01 10.02
CA LEU A 366 3.03 -8.93 9.59
C LEU A 366 2.71 -8.62 8.13
N ALA A 367 2.31 -7.40 7.83
CA ALA A 367 2.05 -6.91 6.49
C ALA A 367 3.19 -5.96 6.10
N GLN A 368 4.00 -6.35 5.13
CA GLN A 368 5.20 -5.62 4.73
C GLN A 368 5.46 -5.75 3.22
N GLN A 369 6.54 -5.18 2.72
CA GLN A 369 6.77 -5.03 1.28
C GLN A 369 7.61 -6.20 0.73
N VAL A 370 8.83 -6.39 1.23
CA VAL A 370 9.85 -7.27 0.63
C VAL A 370 9.92 -8.66 1.27
N THR A 371 10.33 -9.67 0.50
CA THR A 371 10.35 -11.09 0.91
C THR A 371 11.24 -11.34 2.13
N MET A 372 10.70 -12.04 3.15
CA MET A 372 11.41 -12.42 4.37
C MET A 372 12.13 -13.79 4.25
N MET A 373 11.64 -14.68 3.40
CA MET A 373 12.35 -15.93 3.09
C MET A 373 13.73 -15.65 2.48
N SER A 374 14.77 -16.34 2.96
CA SER A 374 16.11 -16.21 2.38
C SER A 374 16.29 -17.20 1.23
N LEU A 375 15.70 -16.85 0.08
CA LEU A 375 15.62 -17.70 -1.08
C LEU A 375 16.94 -17.77 -1.86
N ASP A 376 17.31 -18.98 -2.30
CA ASP A 376 18.44 -19.20 -3.20
C ASP A 376 18.02 -18.94 -4.65
N ARG A 377 18.58 -17.91 -5.25
CA ARG A 377 18.26 -17.40 -6.59
C ARG A 377 19.20 -17.94 -7.68
N ARG A 378 20.03 -18.93 -7.38
CA ARG A 378 20.87 -19.56 -8.41
C ARG A 378 20.01 -20.10 -9.55
N ARG A 379 20.51 -19.96 -10.76
CA ARG A 379 19.84 -20.51 -11.96
C ARG A 379 20.09 -22.02 -12.11
N LYS A 380 21.22 -22.50 -11.54
CA LYS A 380 21.63 -23.90 -11.54
C LYS A 380 22.22 -24.29 -10.19
N SER A 381 21.95 -25.52 -9.77
CA SER A 381 22.43 -26.06 -8.48
C SER A 381 23.94 -26.25 -8.42
N ASP A 382 24.62 -26.33 -9.57
CA ASP A 382 26.10 -26.46 -9.65
C ASP A 382 26.85 -25.14 -9.49
N GLU A 383 26.17 -24.00 -9.45
CA GLU A 383 26.79 -22.72 -9.11
C GLU A 383 27.30 -22.76 -7.65
N PRO A 384 28.55 -22.31 -7.41
CA PRO A 384 29.25 -22.63 -6.17
C PRO A 384 28.75 -21.90 -4.92
N LYS A 385 28.01 -20.78 -5.10
CA LYS A 385 27.54 -19.94 -3.98
C LYS A 385 26.05 -19.64 -4.13
N LYS A 386 25.32 -19.70 -3.02
CA LYS A 386 23.96 -19.21 -2.91
C LYS A 386 23.90 -17.74 -3.36
N ILE A 387 22.95 -17.42 -4.25
CA ILE A 387 22.64 -16.06 -4.69
C ILE A 387 21.37 -15.62 -3.96
N VAL A 388 21.36 -14.43 -3.40
CA VAL A 388 20.23 -13.85 -2.70
C VAL A 388 19.83 -12.52 -3.34
N ASN A 389 18.58 -12.13 -3.17
CA ASN A 389 18.14 -10.76 -3.44
C ASN A 389 18.55 -9.88 -2.26
N LEU A 390 19.46 -8.93 -2.50
CA LEU A 390 20.03 -8.08 -1.45
C LEU A 390 19.06 -6.96 -1.02
N ASP A 391 18.08 -6.65 -1.84
CA ASP A 391 16.99 -5.72 -1.47
C ASP A 391 15.90 -6.37 -0.61
N SER A 392 15.92 -7.69 -0.42
CA SER A 392 15.03 -8.41 0.49
C SER A 392 15.65 -8.59 1.89
N TRP A 393 14.90 -9.19 2.83
CA TRP A 393 15.46 -9.58 4.14
C TRP A 393 16.67 -10.51 4.05
N ALA A 394 16.85 -11.21 2.93
CA ALA A 394 18.02 -12.05 2.70
C ALA A 394 19.34 -11.25 2.57
N GLY A 395 19.27 -9.95 2.29
CA GLY A 395 20.39 -9.03 2.38
C GLY A 395 20.76 -8.61 3.81
N TYR A 396 19.91 -8.91 4.80
CA TYR A 396 20.03 -8.42 6.17
C TYR A 396 19.80 -9.57 7.17
N GLU A 397 20.66 -10.60 7.14
CA GLU A 397 20.43 -11.83 7.90
C GLU A 397 20.36 -11.63 9.42
N ALA A 398 21.13 -10.70 10.02
CA ALA A 398 21.05 -10.48 11.45
C ALA A 398 19.73 -9.83 11.90
N PRO A 399 19.19 -8.76 11.25
CA PRO A 399 17.82 -8.29 11.48
C PRO A 399 16.76 -9.37 11.22
N ARG A 400 16.93 -10.15 10.14
CA ARG A 400 16.03 -11.25 9.80
C ARG A 400 15.97 -12.30 10.91
N GLU A 401 17.12 -12.74 11.42
CA GLU A 401 17.19 -13.70 12.53
C GLU A 401 16.57 -13.15 13.82
N ARG A 402 16.75 -11.85 14.12
CA ARG A 402 16.07 -11.21 15.26
C ARG A 402 14.55 -11.29 15.12
N MET A 403 14.03 -10.98 13.92
CA MET A 403 12.60 -11.04 13.63
C MET A 403 12.07 -12.47 13.72
N LEU A 404 12.72 -13.43 13.07
CA LEU A 404 12.33 -14.83 13.12
C LEU A 404 12.38 -15.40 14.54
N SER A 405 13.37 -14.99 15.36
CA SER A 405 13.44 -15.36 16.77
C SER A 405 12.22 -14.83 17.55
N ARG A 406 11.76 -13.62 17.20
CA ARG A 406 10.56 -13.04 17.81
C ARG A 406 9.30 -13.79 17.41
N LEU A 407 9.15 -14.11 16.12
CA LEU A 407 8.02 -14.90 15.61
C LEU A 407 7.99 -16.31 16.21
N GLY A 408 9.15 -16.94 16.39
CA GLY A 408 9.27 -18.28 16.99
C GLY A 408 8.87 -18.35 18.47
N GLY A 409 8.66 -17.25 19.14
CA GLY A 409 8.09 -17.13 20.48
C GLY A 409 6.56 -16.89 20.50
N LEU A 410 5.92 -16.90 19.34
CA LEU A 410 4.48 -16.65 19.18
C LEU A 410 3.84 -17.79 18.38
N ASP A 411 2.55 -17.99 18.61
CA ASP A 411 1.76 -18.91 17.79
C ASP A 411 1.17 -18.18 16.55
N ASN A 412 0.90 -18.95 15.50
CA ASN A 412 0.11 -18.52 14.35
C ASN A 412 0.64 -17.24 13.66
N CYS A 413 1.93 -17.22 13.37
CA CYS A 413 2.58 -16.11 12.69
C CYS A 413 2.47 -16.25 11.17
N VAL A 414 1.94 -15.22 10.51
CA VAL A 414 1.83 -15.11 9.06
C VAL A 414 2.46 -13.80 8.60
N VAL A 415 3.28 -13.86 7.56
CA VAL A 415 3.87 -12.69 6.90
C VAL A 415 3.26 -12.54 5.52
N LEU A 416 2.82 -11.34 5.18
CA LEU A 416 2.23 -10.97 3.90
C LEU A 416 3.17 -9.98 3.22
N THR A 417 3.60 -10.30 2.00
CA THR A 417 4.57 -9.51 1.24
C THR A 417 4.19 -9.39 -0.24
N GLY A 418 4.98 -8.66 -1.01
CA GLY A 418 4.86 -8.48 -2.44
C GLY A 418 6.20 -8.37 -3.15
N ASP A 419 6.41 -7.33 -3.94
CA ASP A 419 7.65 -6.93 -4.62
C ASP A 419 8.11 -7.89 -5.75
N GLU A 420 8.12 -9.18 -5.51
CA GLU A 420 8.68 -10.23 -6.38
C GLU A 420 7.98 -10.41 -7.75
N HIS A 421 6.84 -9.77 -7.96
CA HIS A 421 5.99 -9.96 -9.15
C HIS A 421 5.61 -11.43 -9.43
N GLN A 422 5.72 -12.30 -8.43
CA GLN A 422 5.39 -13.72 -8.46
C GLN A 422 4.60 -14.11 -7.22
N ASN A 423 3.77 -15.13 -7.35
CA ASN A 423 3.12 -15.76 -6.21
C ASN A 423 4.08 -16.76 -5.57
N PHE A 424 4.36 -16.59 -4.29
CA PHE A 424 5.08 -17.58 -3.49
C PHE A 424 4.33 -17.89 -2.20
N CYS A 425 4.53 -19.08 -1.66
CA CYS A 425 4.35 -19.30 -0.24
C CYS A 425 5.38 -20.29 0.27
N GLY A 426 5.83 -20.07 1.50
CA GLY A 426 6.84 -20.92 2.10
C GLY A 426 6.91 -20.76 3.62
N ASP A 427 7.60 -21.73 4.22
CA ASP A 427 7.85 -21.73 5.65
C ASP A 427 8.98 -20.77 6.01
N LEU A 428 8.76 -19.98 7.06
CA LEU A 428 9.82 -19.18 7.67
C LEU A 428 10.58 -20.07 8.65
N VAL A 429 11.84 -20.34 8.33
CA VAL A 429 12.68 -21.30 9.07
C VAL A 429 13.79 -20.56 9.81
N LEU A 430 13.93 -20.86 11.11
CA LEU A 430 15.03 -20.43 11.96
C LEU A 430 15.67 -21.66 12.63
N LYS A 431 16.96 -21.92 12.36
CA LYS A 431 17.72 -23.05 12.96
C LYS A 431 16.94 -24.37 12.87
N ASP A 432 16.51 -24.72 11.67
CA ASP A 432 15.74 -25.93 11.32
C ASP A 432 14.34 -26.04 11.94
N LYS A 433 13.84 -24.95 12.54
CA LYS A 433 12.46 -24.88 13.05
C LYS A 433 11.62 -23.94 12.21
N VAL A 434 10.43 -24.39 11.86
CA VAL A 434 9.42 -23.52 11.26
C VAL A 434 8.85 -22.60 12.35
N VAL A 435 8.93 -21.27 12.13
CA VAL A 435 8.52 -20.24 13.09
C VAL A 435 7.38 -19.37 12.57
N GLY A 436 6.97 -19.55 11.32
CA GLY A 436 5.87 -18.82 10.70
C GLY A 436 5.71 -19.26 9.25
N ALA A 437 4.78 -18.61 8.58
CA ALA A 437 4.49 -18.79 7.15
C ALA A 437 4.55 -17.45 6.43
N GLU A 438 5.07 -17.43 5.21
CA GLU A 438 5.06 -16.25 4.36
C GLU A 438 4.26 -16.50 3.09
N PHE A 439 3.42 -15.51 2.72
CA PHE A 439 2.68 -15.46 1.48
C PHE A 439 3.09 -14.20 0.72
N VAL A 440 3.69 -14.38 -0.44
CA VAL A 440 4.11 -13.32 -1.36
C VAL A 440 3.05 -13.19 -2.45
N ALA A 441 2.41 -12.02 -2.52
CA ALA A 441 1.44 -11.73 -3.54
C ALA A 441 2.15 -11.33 -4.84
N THR A 442 1.65 -11.85 -5.97
CA THR A 442 2.09 -11.41 -7.28
C THR A 442 1.61 -9.99 -7.58
N SER A 443 2.13 -9.40 -8.65
CA SER A 443 1.71 -8.09 -9.14
C SER A 443 0.31 -8.08 -9.78
N ILE A 444 -0.33 -6.92 -9.74
CA ILE A 444 -1.57 -6.67 -10.50
C ILE A 444 -1.31 -6.64 -12.01
N SER A 445 -0.20 -6.02 -12.44
CA SER A 445 0.12 -5.85 -13.85
C SER A 445 1.61 -5.81 -14.17
N SER A 446 2.46 -5.52 -13.19
CA SER A 446 3.91 -5.40 -13.40
C SER A 446 4.49 -6.69 -13.98
N GLY A 447 5.33 -6.56 -15.01
CA GLY A 447 5.93 -7.69 -15.71
C GLY A 447 5.05 -8.32 -16.82
N GLY A 448 3.90 -7.71 -17.18
CA GLY A 448 3.02 -8.21 -18.26
C GLY A 448 2.23 -9.46 -17.86
N ASP A 449 1.87 -10.33 -18.81
CA ASP A 449 0.94 -11.44 -18.56
C ASP A 449 1.46 -12.50 -17.59
N GLY A 450 2.77 -12.75 -17.58
CA GLY A 450 3.36 -13.84 -16.82
C GLY A 450 3.03 -15.22 -17.39
N SER A 451 3.27 -16.26 -16.60
CA SER A 451 3.03 -17.66 -16.99
C SER A 451 2.75 -18.51 -15.75
N ASP A 452 2.22 -19.72 -15.95
CA ASP A 452 2.02 -20.66 -14.83
C ASP A 452 3.37 -20.99 -14.14
N LYS A 453 4.41 -21.21 -14.93
CA LYS A 453 5.77 -21.45 -14.46
C LYS A 453 6.78 -20.66 -15.32
N ARG A 454 7.67 -19.92 -14.69
CA ARG A 454 8.86 -19.38 -15.35
C ARG A 454 9.85 -20.49 -15.71
N ASN A 455 10.69 -20.23 -16.70
CA ASN A 455 11.85 -21.08 -16.93
C ASN A 455 12.74 -21.11 -15.66
N GLY A 456 13.05 -22.32 -15.19
CA GLY A 456 13.83 -22.51 -13.98
C GLY A 456 13.02 -22.67 -12.69
N THR A 457 11.68 -22.53 -12.69
CA THR A 457 10.84 -22.68 -11.49
C THR A 457 11.05 -24.01 -10.78
N ASP A 458 11.17 -25.12 -11.51
CA ASP A 458 11.37 -26.44 -10.90
C ASP A 458 12.74 -26.56 -10.21
N GLU A 459 13.77 -25.94 -10.75
CA GLU A 459 15.10 -25.87 -10.11
C GLU A 459 15.09 -24.94 -8.89
N PHE A 460 14.41 -23.80 -9.00
CA PHE A 460 14.22 -22.87 -7.89
C PHE A 460 13.50 -23.52 -6.69
N LEU A 461 12.47 -24.31 -6.94
CA LEU A 461 11.79 -25.09 -5.89
C LEU A 461 12.69 -26.15 -5.26
N LYS A 462 13.57 -26.78 -6.03
CA LYS A 462 14.55 -27.74 -5.47
C LYS A 462 15.61 -27.09 -4.60
N LEU A 463 16.05 -25.88 -4.97
CA LEU A 463 17.03 -25.11 -4.21
C LEU A 463 16.46 -24.56 -2.90
N ASN A 464 15.14 -24.42 -2.81
CA ASN A 464 14.42 -23.82 -1.70
C ASN A 464 13.34 -24.77 -1.15
N PRO A 465 13.70 -25.79 -0.36
CA PRO A 465 12.76 -26.79 0.14
C PRO A 465 11.69 -26.22 1.08
N GLU A 466 11.94 -25.05 1.69
CA GLU A 466 10.96 -24.30 2.48
C GLU A 466 9.85 -23.69 1.60
N LEU A 467 10.13 -23.40 0.33
CA LEU A 467 9.16 -22.86 -0.63
C LEU A 467 8.19 -23.96 -1.09
N LYS A 468 6.90 -23.76 -0.83
CA LYS A 468 5.86 -24.76 -1.12
C LYS A 468 5.16 -24.53 -2.47
N PHE A 469 5.15 -23.29 -2.95
CA PHE A 469 4.49 -22.91 -4.19
C PHE A 469 5.19 -21.72 -4.83
N ALA A 470 5.27 -21.75 -6.17
CA ALA A 470 5.72 -20.64 -7.01
C ALA A 470 4.89 -20.60 -8.31
N ASN A 471 4.43 -19.40 -8.68
CA ASN A 471 3.66 -19.15 -9.90
C ASN A 471 3.91 -17.72 -10.36
N ASP A 472 3.92 -17.48 -11.68
CA ASP A 472 4.29 -16.19 -12.27
C ASP A 472 3.10 -15.43 -12.93
N GLN A 473 1.87 -15.90 -12.77
CA GLN A 473 0.70 -15.20 -13.30
C GLN A 473 0.34 -13.99 -12.44
N ARG A 474 -0.24 -12.97 -13.06
CA ARG A 474 -0.74 -11.76 -12.37
C ARG A 474 -2.02 -12.06 -11.61
N GLY A 475 -2.26 -11.30 -10.53
CA GLY A 475 -3.43 -11.56 -9.71
C GLY A 475 -3.40 -10.90 -8.34
N TYR A 476 -3.97 -11.57 -7.35
CA TYR A 476 -4.05 -11.12 -5.96
C TYR A 476 -4.21 -12.32 -5.02
N LEU A 477 -3.99 -12.09 -3.73
CA LEU A 477 -4.33 -13.09 -2.71
C LEU A 477 -5.68 -12.77 -2.08
N VAL A 478 -6.43 -13.84 -1.77
CA VAL A 478 -7.57 -13.79 -0.85
C VAL A 478 -7.21 -14.62 0.38
N CYS A 479 -7.14 -13.96 1.52
CA CYS A 479 -6.95 -14.59 2.81
C CYS A 479 -8.33 -14.83 3.45
N ASP A 480 -8.66 -16.10 3.67
CA ASP A 480 -9.87 -16.56 4.36
C ASP A 480 -9.44 -17.15 5.70
N VAL A 481 -9.72 -16.42 6.78
CA VAL A 481 -9.15 -16.66 8.10
C VAL A 481 -10.27 -16.96 9.08
N ASN A 482 -10.15 -18.08 9.80
CA ASN A 482 -11.02 -18.42 10.91
C ASN A 482 -10.20 -18.86 12.14
N ARG A 483 -10.85 -19.38 13.17
CA ARG A 483 -10.17 -19.78 14.40
C ARG A 483 -9.34 -21.05 14.26
N GLU A 484 -9.67 -21.91 13.28
CA GLU A 484 -9.01 -23.19 13.05
C GLU A 484 -7.89 -23.07 12.02
N ALA A 485 -8.04 -22.17 11.03
CA ALA A 485 -7.09 -22.10 9.92
C ALA A 485 -7.02 -20.70 9.29
N TRP A 486 -5.86 -20.41 8.73
CA TRP A 486 -5.63 -19.33 7.78
C TRP A 486 -5.45 -19.95 6.39
N GLN A 487 -6.39 -19.71 5.47
CA GLN A 487 -6.30 -20.13 4.09
C GLN A 487 -5.93 -18.94 3.20
N THR A 488 -4.96 -19.12 2.33
CA THR A 488 -4.58 -18.14 1.31
C THR A 488 -4.85 -18.72 -0.07
N HIS A 489 -5.75 -18.08 -0.82
CA HIS A 489 -6.08 -18.43 -2.20
C HIS A 489 -5.29 -17.55 -3.15
N PHE A 490 -4.55 -18.17 -4.06
CA PHE A 490 -3.82 -17.50 -5.13
C PHE A 490 -4.77 -17.33 -6.33
N MET A 491 -5.32 -16.13 -6.45
CA MET A 491 -6.26 -15.75 -7.50
C MET A 491 -5.49 -15.16 -8.66
N VAL A 492 -5.50 -15.81 -9.81
CA VAL A 492 -4.70 -15.40 -10.98
C VAL A 492 -5.55 -15.17 -12.21
N VAL A 493 -5.06 -14.32 -13.11
CA VAL A 493 -5.70 -14.08 -14.42
C VAL A 493 -4.86 -14.68 -15.55
N ASP A 494 -5.52 -14.97 -16.66
CA ASP A 494 -4.88 -15.51 -17.86
C ASP A 494 -3.97 -14.47 -18.54
N LYS A 495 -4.31 -13.18 -18.44
CA LYS A 495 -3.55 -12.08 -19.04
C LYS A 495 -3.95 -10.73 -18.49
N VAL A 496 -3.05 -9.76 -18.57
CA VAL A 496 -3.25 -8.35 -18.23
C VAL A 496 -3.02 -7.41 -19.42
N THR A 497 -2.45 -7.92 -20.52
CA THR A 497 -2.19 -7.13 -21.72
C THR A 497 -3.45 -6.78 -22.51
N THR A 498 -4.61 -7.28 -22.10
CA THR A 498 -5.93 -6.91 -22.63
C THR A 498 -6.86 -6.48 -21.49
N PRO A 499 -7.84 -5.58 -21.76
CA PRO A 499 -8.77 -5.10 -20.73
C PRO A 499 -9.68 -6.19 -20.15
N VAL A 500 -9.91 -7.28 -20.89
CA VAL A 500 -10.75 -8.42 -20.46
C VAL A 500 -9.87 -9.61 -20.20
N ASN A 501 -10.06 -10.22 -19.05
CA ASN A 501 -9.33 -11.42 -18.60
C ASN A 501 -10.23 -12.36 -17.82
N ASN A 502 -9.76 -13.60 -17.65
CA ASN A 502 -10.44 -14.64 -16.91
C ASN A 502 -9.71 -14.92 -15.60
N LEU A 503 -10.46 -14.90 -14.51
CA LEU A 503 -9.95 -15.22 -13.16
C LEU A 503 -10.03 -16.71 -12.91
N SER A 504 -8.99 -17.25 -12.27
CA SER A 504 -9.00 -18.61 -11.72
C SER A 504 -8.30 -18.66 -10.36
N LYS A 505 -8.71 -19.58 -9.52
CA LYS A 505 -7.99 -19.91 -8.29
C LYS A 505 -6.91 -20.95 -8.64
N ARG A 506 -5.63 -20.51 -8.62
CA ARG A 506 -4.51 -21.36 -9.04
C ARG A 506 -4.09 -22.36 -7.99
N ALA A 507 -4.11 -21.94 -6.71
CA ALA A 507 -3.72 -22.76 -5.58
C ALA A 507 -4.40 -22.26 -4.30
N THR A 508 -4.43 -23.12 -3.31
CA THR A 508 -4.75 -22.77 -1.92
C THR A 508 -3.65 -23.30 -1.02
N ALA A 509 -3.19 -22.46 -0.11
CA ALA A 509 -2.25 -22.83 0.94
C ALA A 509 -2.88 -22.53 2.30
N MET A 510 -2.59 -23.34 3.31
CA MET A 510 -3.23 -23.28 4.62
C MET A 510 -2.20 -23.38 5.74
N VAL A 511 -2.41 -22.59 6.79
CA VAL A 511 -1.76 -22.72 8.09
C VAL A 511 -2.83 -23.12 9.10
N GLU A 512 -2.63 -24.21 9.83
CA GLU A 512 -3.55 -24.65 10.88
C GLU A 512 -3.23 -23.95 12.20
N ASN A 513 -4.24 -23.62 12.98
CA ASN A 513 -4.05 -23.01 14.31
C ASN A 513 -3.22 -23.92 15.21
N GLY A 514 -2.16 -23.36 15.81
CA GLY A 514 -1.23 -24.07 16.69
C GLY A 514 -0.25 -25.00 15.96
N VAL A 515 -0.24 -25.01 14.61
CA VAL A 515 0.68 -25.85 13.80
C VAL A 515 1.49 -24.94 12.89
N ALA A 516 2.79 -24.87 13.13
CA ALA A 516 3.68 -24.09 12.28
C ALA A 516 3.88 -24.78 10.91
N GLY A 517 3.89 -23.97 9.84
CA GLY A 517 4.16 -24.42 8.48
C GLY A 517 2.92 -24.46 7.58
N ILE A 518 3.20 -24.48 6.28
CA ILE A 518 2.20 -24.41 5.22
C ILE A 518 1.88 -25.81 4.72
N LYS A 519 0.58 -26.08 4.56
CA LYS A 519 0.03 -27.21 3.80
C LYS A 519 -0.62 -26.70 2.51
N MET A 520 -0.24 -27.28 1.38
CA MET A 520 -0.92 -27.05 0.12
C MET A 520 -2.23 -27.87 0.08
N ALA A 521 -3.35 -27.23 -0.31
CA ALA A 521 -4.71 -27.84 -0.34
C ALA A 521 -5.19 -28.06 -1.77
#